data_05531debb026a9e0eeac53ebd3d05644
#
_entry.id   05531debb026a9e0eeac53ebd3d05644
#
_cell.length_a   1.000
_cell.length_b   1.000
_cell.length_c   1.000
_cell.angle_alpha   90.00
_cell.angle_beta   90.00
_cell.angle_gamma   90.00
#
_symmetry.space_group_name_H-M   'P 1'
#
loop_
_entity.id
_entity.type
_entity.pdbx_description
1 polymer ?
#
loop_
_entity_poly.entity_id
_entity_poly.type
_entity_poly.pdbx_seq_one_letter_code
_entity_poly.pdbx_strand_id
1 'polypeptide(L)'
;MLLRYQDQTNDFCLVRVQNGIKETYVIYQDALFAFVQIYEDPSAMQDSLRDCDFTSNDTAKELWTSSCGFDINWSYRCNINRNFGYDDSSPCLVLTLNRIFGWLPESASGVQVCCDGATPNDRDLIGTLCFYDALVHDEDGCDRRCGTFPHQYYPYLNQDSYQPPAVFLEVRYPKKNVLIRIQCWLDNMPNTQQVEFAILID
;
A
#
# COMPACT_ATOMS: atom_id res chain seq x y z
N MET A 1 -5.89 -4.96 14.71
CA MET A 1 -5.91 -4.72 13.27
C MET A 1 -4.52 -4.91 12.74
N LEU A 2 -4.33 -5.70 11.70
CA LEU A 2 -3.01 -6.03 11.18
C LEU A 2 -2.81 -5.29 9.84
N LEU A 3 -1.77 -4.48 9.77
CA LEU A 3 -1.20 -4.02 8.53
C LEU A 3 -0.55 -5.24 7.85
N ARG A 4 -0.79 -5.43 6.55
CA ARG A 4 -0.14 -6.51 5.79
C ARG A 4 0.83 -5.90 4.79
N TYR A 5 2.00 -6.50 4.73
CA TYR A 5 2.87 -6.47 3.56
C TYR A 5 2.72 -7.81 2.81
N GLN A 6 2.75 -7.78 1.52
CA GLN A 6 2.44 -8.97 0.71
C GLN A 6 3.69 -9.82 0.46
N ASP A 7 4.17 -10.51 1.49
CA ASP A 7 5.00 -11.69 1.35
C ASP A 7 4.62 -12.72 2.43
N GLN A 8 4.20 -13.92 2.01
CA GLN A 8 3.63 -14.94 2.89
C GLN A 8 4.66 -16.00 3.32
N THR A 9 5.95 -15.84 3.05
CA THR A 9 6.89 -16.95 3.11
C THR A 9 7.87 -16.96 4.28
N ASN A 10 8.03 -15.86 5.04
CA ASN A 10 8.97 -15.84 6.19
C ASN A 10 8.52 -14.85 7.29
N ASP A 11 8.89 -15.15 8.54
CA ASP A 11 8.70 -14.29 9.73
C ASP A 11 9.42 -12.92 9.64
N PHE A 12 10.31 -12.74 8.68
CA PHE A 12 11.03 -11.51 8.42
C PHE A 12 11.03 -11.24 6.90
N CYS A 13 10.28 -10.23 6.47
CA CYS A 13 10.19 -9.87 5.07
C CYS A 13 11.42 -9.07 4.64
N LEU A 14 12.23 -9.65 3.77
CA LEU A 14 13.39 -9.00 3.15
C LEU A 14 13.14 -8.80 1.66
N VAL A 15 13.13 -7.55 1.21
CA VAL A 15 13.12 -7.19 -0.21
C VAL A 15 14.56 -6.94 -0.66
N ARG A 16 15.07 -7.81 -1.52
CA ARG A 16 16.40 -7.67 -2.10
C ARG A 16 16.30 -7.24 -3.56
N VAL A 17 17.00 -6.15 -3.89
CA VAL A 17 17.10 -5.62 -5.25
C VAL A 17 18.59 -5.50 -5.62
N GLN A 18 19.05 -6.34 -6.52
CA GLN A 18 20.41 -6.26 -7.03
C GLN A 18 20.37 -5.59 -8.42
N ASN A 19 20.96 -4.41 -8.51
CA ASN A 19 20.91 -3.59 -9.71
C ASN A 19 21.48 -4.38 -10.93
N GLY A 20 20.65 -4.43 -12.00
CA GLY A 20 20.99 -5.16 -13.22
C GLY A 20 20.83 -6.69 -13.16
N ILE A 21 20.41 -7.26 -12.01
CA ILE A 21 20.13 -8.70 -11.85
C ILE A 21 18.64 -8.88 -11.55
N LYS A 22 17.85 -8.94 -12.62
CA LYS A 22 16.38 -8.99 -12.54
C LYS A 22 15.86 -10.18 -11.74
N GLU A 23 16.56 -11.28 -11.76
CA GLU A 23 16.20 -12.51 -11.04
C GLU A 23 16.08 -12.31 -9.52
N THR A 24 16.74 -11.29 -8.97
CA THR A 24 16.69 -11.00 -7.54
C THR A 24 15.40 -10.31 -7.08
N TYR A 25 14.70 -9.61 -8.00
CA TYR A 25 13.54 -8.81 -7.67
C TYR A 25 12.29 -9.09 -8.52
N VAL A 26 12.40 -9.92 -9.57
CA VAL A 26 11.25 -10.25 -10.42
C VAL A 26 10.08 -10.84 -9.63
N ILE A 27 10.34 -11.59 -8.57
CA ILE A 27 9.31 -12.18 -7.72
C ILE A 27 8.44 -11.12 -7.04
N TYR A 28 9.03 -9.97 -6.67
CA TYR A 28 8.28 -8.85 -6.08
C TYR A 28 7.49 -8.09 -7.14
N GLN A 29 8.06 -7.91 -8.33
CA GLN A 29 7.35 -7.31 -9.47
C GLN A 29 6.14 -8.15 -9.86
N ASP A 30 6.31 -9.48 -9.98
CA ASP A 30 5.23 -10.41 -10.32
C ASP A 30 4.14 -10.43 -9.24
N ALA A 31 4.51 -10.34 -7.96
CA ALA A 31 3.56 -10.26 -6.86
C ALA A 31 2.75 -8.94 -6.89
N LEU A 32 3.40 -7.80 -7.18
CA LEU A 32 2.71 -6.53 -7.34
C LEU A 32 1.84 -6.49 -8.59
N PHE A 33 2.32 -7.07 -9.69
CA PHE A 33 1.53 -7.23 -10.91
C PHE A 33 0.25 -8.04 -10.64
N ALA A 34 0.38 -9.21 -10.01
CA ALA A 34 -0.76 -10.04 -9.64
C ALA A 34 -1.71 -9.34 -8.67
N PHE A 35 -1.17 -8.52 -7.74
CA PHE A 35 -1.98 -7.71 -6.85
C PHE A 35 -2.81 -6.67 -7.60
N VAL A 36 -2.21 -5.92 -8.54
CA VAL A 36 -2.90 -4.90 -9.34
C VAL A 36 -3.96 -5.55 -10.24
N GLN A 37 -3.69 -6.72 -10.81
CA GLN A 37 -4.64 -7.45 -11.67
C GLN A 37 -5.97 -7.77 -10.97
N ILE A 38 -5.97 -7.96 -9.65
CA ILE A 38 -7.22 -8.21 -8.89
C ILE A 38 -8.17 -7.02 -8.96
N TYR A 39 -7.64 -5.81 -9.09
CA TYR A 39 -8.45 -4.58 -9.19
C TYR A 39 -8.87 -4.26 -10.63
N GLU A 40 -8.16 -4.80 -11.61
CA GLU A 40 -8.41 -4.58 -13.03
C GLU A 40 -9.31 -5.64 -13.67
N ASP A 41 -9.68 -6.69 -12.94
CA ASP A 41 -10.49 -7.79 -13.47
C ASP A 41 -11.88 -7.28 -13.89
N PRO A 42 -12.21 -7.31 -15.21
CA PRO A 42 -13.51 -6.84 -15.70
C PRO A 42 -14.69 -7.67 -15.16
N SER A 43 -14.45 -8.93 -14.77
CA SER A 43 -15.49 -9.79 -14.21
C SER A 43 -15.92 -9.34 -12.81
N ALA A 44 -15.01 -8.71 -12.08
CA ALA A 44 -15.30 -8.10 -10.77
C ALA A 44 -16.03 -6.75 -10.90
N MET A 45 -15.98 -6.11 -12.06
CA MET A 45 -16.54 -4.78 -12.32
C MET A 45 -18.00 -4.78 -12.79
N GLN A 46 -18.55 -5.94 -13.20
CA GLN A 46 -19.94 -5.99 -13.70
C GLN A 46 -20.93 -5.88 -12.54
N ASP A 47 -21.64 -4.76 -12.47
CA ASP A 47 -22.84 -4.46 -11.68
C ASP A 47 -22.69 -4.32 -10.15
N SER A 48 -21.51 -4.59 -9.55
CA SER A 48 -21.34 -4.59 -8.10
C SER A 48 -20.46 -3.47 -7.54
N LEU A 49 -19.70 -2.78 -8.39
CA LEU A 49 -18.84 -1.66 -7.97
C LEU A 49 -19.50 -0.30 -8.24
N ARG A 50 -19.47 0.57 -7.22
CA ARG A 50 -19.92 1.96 -7.36
C ARG A 50 -18.73 2.88 -7.43
N ASP A 51 -18.90 3.97 -8.16
CA ASP A 51 -18.03 5.13 -8.02
C ASP A 51 -18.43 5.86 -6.72
N CYS A 52 -17.55 5.79 -5.73
CA CYS A 52 -17.78 6.41 -4.43
C CYS A 52 -17.03 7.74 -4.37
N ASP A 53 -17.79 8.83 -4.38
CA ASP A 53 -17.22 10.18 -4.23
C ASP A 53 -16.66 10.36 -2.82
N PHE A 54 -15.44 10.89 -2.71
CA PHE A 54 -14.79 11.23 -1.44
C PHE A 54 -15.52 12.32 -0.67
N THR A 55 -16.47 13.01 -1.29
CA THR A 55 -17.26 14.09 -0.70
C THR A 55 -18.63 13.64 -0.19
N SER A 56 -19.08 12.42 -0.55
CA SER A 56 -20.40 11.93 -0.15
C SER A 56 -20.37 11.27 1.23
N ASN A 57 -21.31 11.66 2.09
CA ASN A 57 -21.64 10.94 3.31
C ASN A 57 -22.52 9.73 2.99
N ASP A 58 -22.04 8.83 2.12
CA ASP A 58 -22.78 7.60 1.82
C ASP A 58 -23.01 6.80 3.09
N THR A 59 -24.27 6.52 3.37
CA THR A 59 -24.65 5.81 4.58
C THR A 59 -24.24 4.34 4.49
N ALA A 60 -23.82 3.76 5.62
CA ALA A 60 -23.46 2.35 5.73
C ALA A 60 -24.49 1.39 5.10
N LYS A 61 -25.73 1.80 4.95
CA LYS A 61 -26.82 1.01 4.38
C LYS A 61 -26.66 0.74 2.87
N GLU A 62 -26.03 1.64 2.13
CA GLU A 62 -25.79 1.48 0.70
C GLU A 62 -24.57 0.60 0.41
N LEU A 63 -23.62 0.54 1.36
CA LEU A 63 -22.43 -0.32 1.27
C LEU A 63 -22.72 -1.82 1.43
N TRP A 64 -23.92 -2.20 1.91
CA TRP A 64 -24.30 -3.61 2.08
C TRP A 64 -24.56 -4.35 0.77
N THR A 65 -24.88 -3.63 -0.29
CA THR A 65 -25.29 -4.20 -1.58
C THR A 65 -24.26 -4.02 -2.69
N SER A 66 -23.31 -3.11 -2.50
CA SER A 66 -22.27 -2.83 -3.51
C SER A 66 -20.99 -2.34 -2.85
N SER A 67 -19.86 -2.64 -3.46
CA SER A 67 -18.54 -2.16 -3.02
C SER A 67 -18.16 -0.88 -3.75
N CYS A 68 -17.35 -0.01 -3.12
CA CYS A 68 -16.68 1.06 -3.84
C CYS A 68 -15.59 0.50 -4.72
N GLY A 69 -15.56 0.91 -5.98
CA GLY A 69 -14.45 0.62 -6.87
C GLY A 69 -13.20 1.37 -6.42
N PHE A 70 -12.08 0.66 -6.31
CA PHE A 70 -10.77 1.27 -6.00
C PHE A 70 -9.91 1.27 -7.25
N ASP A 71 -9.67 2.46 -7.82
CA ASP A 71 -8.72 2.60 -8.91
C ASP A 71 -7.30 2.46 -8.36
N ILE A 72 -6.60 1.42 -8.77
CA ILE A 72 -5.22 1.13 -8.35
C ILE A 72 -4.19 1.80 -9.27
N ASN A 73 -4.59 2.28 -10.45
CA ASN A 73 -3.68 2.81 -11.49
C ASN A 73 -3.30 4.27 -11.28
N TRP A 74 -3.74 4.89 -10.21
CA TRP A 74 -3.50 6.28 -9.90
C TRP A 74 -2.04 6.61 -9.55
N SER A 75 -1.22 5.64 -9.19
CA SER A 75 0.15 5.94 -8.79
C SER A 75 1.02 6.31 -9.98
N TYR A 76 1.58 7.53 -9.95
CA TYR A 76 2.48 8.05 -10.98
C TYR A 76 3.76 7.22 -11.14
N ARG A 77 4.31 6.69 -10.04
CA ARG A 77 5.58 5.97 -10.06
C ARG A 77 5.48 4.48 -9.77
N CYS A 78 4.54 4.09 -8.92
CA CYS A 78 4.35 2.70 -8.53
C CYS A 78 3.33 2.02 -9.45
N ASN A 79 3.68 1.86 -10.73
CA ASN A 79 2.82 1.25 -11.74
C ASN A 79 3.58 0.24 -12.61
N ILE A 80 2.83 -0.50 -13.40
CA ILE A 80 3.34 -1.58 -14.27
C ILE A 80 4.35 -1.04 -15.30
N ASN A 81 4.08 0.13 -15.90
CA ASN A 81 4.93 0.71 -16.95
C ASN A 81 6.33 1.08 -16.45
N ARG A 82 6.48 1.26 -15.14
CA ARG A 82 7.76 1.56 -14.48
C ARG A 82 8.32 0.38 -13.69
N ASN A 83 7.78 -0.81 -13.91
CA ASN A 83 8.18 -2.01 -13.16
C ASN A 83 8.20 -1.77 -11.65
N PHE A 84 7.24 -0.94 -11.15
CA PHE A 84 7.12 -0.55 -9.74
C PHE A 84 8.41 0.00 -9.13
N GLY A 85 9.27 0.67 -9.93
CA GLY A 85 10.51 1.31 -9.49
C GLY A 85 11.68 0.36 -9.21
N TYR A 86 11.52 -0.94 -9.36
CA TYR A 86 12.58 -1.91 -9.06
C TYR A 86 13.78 -1.76 -9.99
N ASP A 87 13.57 -1.47 -11.27
CA ASP A 87 14.64 -1.27 -12.26
C ASP A 87 15.48 -0.02 -11.97
N ASP A 88 14.87 0.96 -11.27
CA ASP A 88 15.50 2.23 -10.89
C ASP A 88 16.14 2.19 -9.48
N SER A 89 16.21 1.02 -8.84
CA SER A 89 16.66 0.88 -7.44
C SER A 89 15.85 1.74 -6.44
N SER A 90 14.58 2.01 -6.77
CA SER A 90 13.62 2.74 -5.94
C SER A 90 12.32 1.93 -5.82
N PRO A 91 12.36 0.77 -5.15
CA PRO A 91 11.27 -0.17 -5.16
C PRO A 91 10.01 0.38 -4.48
N CYS A 92 8.88 0.04 -5.09
CA CYS A 92 7.57 0.24 -4.48
C CYS A 92 7.13 -1.00 -3.71
N LEU A 93 6.47 -0.75 -2.61
CA LEU A 93 5.82 -1.73 -1.76
C LEU A 93 4.34 -1.39 -1.67
N VAL A 94 3.48 -2.38 -1.45
CA VAL A 94 2.06 -2.14 -1.23
C VAL A 94 1.69 -2.43 0.21
N LEU A 95 1.01 -1.48 0.82
CA LEU A 95 0.46 -1.58 2.18
C LEU A 95 -1.06 -1.73 2.08
N THR A 96 -1.62 -2.69 2.79
CA THR A 96 -3.05 -2.93 2.86
C THR A 96 -3.47 -3.22 4.30
N LEU A 97 -4.75 -3.05 4.62
CA LEU A 97 -5.31 -3.46 5.90
C LEU A 97 -5.99 -4.81 5.79
N ASN A 98 -5.92 -5.60 6.87
CA ASN A 98 -6.70 -6.83 6.96
C ASN A 98 -8.19 -6.54 6.84
N ARG A 99 -8.90 -7.41 6.12
CA ARG A 99 -10.36 -7.39 6.06
C ARG A 99 -10.91 -7.80 7.42
N ILE A 100 -11.51 -6.86 8.13
CA ILE A 100 -12.19 -7.10 9.41
C ILE A 100 -13.68 -6.86 9.18
N PHE A 101 -14.49 -7.88 9.37
CA PHE A 101 -15.91 -7.80 9.14
C PHE A 101 -16.57 -6.74 10.03
N GLY A 102 -17.34 -5.84 9.42
CA GLY A 102 -18.11 -4.80 10.08
C GLY A 102 -17.29 -3.67 10.72
N TRP A 103 -15.96 -3.69 10.58
CA TRP A 103 -15.14 -2.66 11.17
C TRP A 103 -15.15 -1.36 10.35
N LEU A 104 -15.29 -0.24 11.05
CA LEU A 104 -15.24 1.13 10.49
C LEU A 104 -14.09 1.91 11.14
N PRO A 105 -13.36 2.73 10.38
CA PRO A 105 -12.47 3.73 10.94
C PRO A 105 -13.23 4.73 11.80
N GLU A 106 -12.65 5.12 12.95
CA GLU A 106 -13.24 6.17 13.80
C GLU A 106 -13.14 7.56 13.15
N SER A 107 -12.10 7.77 12.35
CA SER A 107 -11.87 9.03 11.65
C SER A 107 -12.57 9.06 10.30
N ALA A 108 -13.34 10.13 10.03
CA ALA A 108 -13.92 10.38 8.71
C ALA A 108 -12.87 10.58 7.60
N SER A 109 -11.64 10.96 7.95
CA SER A 109 -10.54 11.06 7.00
C SER A 109 -9.90 9.71 6.65
N GLY A 110 -10.36 8.60 7.26
CA GLY A 110 -9.81 7.27 7.06
C GLY A 110 -8.67 6.92 8.02
N VAL A 111 -7.89 5.91 7.65
CA VAL A 111 -6.77 5.39 8.46
C VAL A 111 -5.44 5.85 7.86
N GLN A 112 -4.60 6.45 8.67
CA GLN A 112 -3.26 6.87 8.25
C GLN A 112 -2.22 5.78 8.53
N VAL A 113 -1.40 5.47 7.52
CA VAL A 113 -0.25 4.58 7.64
C VAL A 113 1.02 5.39 7.45
N CYS A 114 1.88 5.36 8.46
CA CYS A 114 3.17 6.04 8.46
C CYS A 114 4.30 5.01 8.52
N CYS A 115 5.41 5.30 7.87
CA CYS A 115 6.60 4.46 7.91
C CYS A 115 7.84 5.31 8.17
N ASP A 116 8.86 4.69 8.78
CA ASP A 116 10.17 5.30 9.01
C ASP A 116 11.23 4.19 9.16
N GLY A 117 12.50 4.57 9.22
CA GLY A 117 13.56 3.63 9.59
C GLY A 117 13.35 3.10 11.02
N ALA A 118 13.48 1.79 11.20
CA ALA A 118 13.22 1.14 12.49
C ALA A 118 14.17 1.61 13.61
N THR A 119 15.39 2.03 13.24
CA THR A 119 16.37 2.61 14.15
C THR A 119 16.84 3.97 13.65
N PRO A 120 17.51 4.80 14.50
CA PRO A 120 18.12 6.05 14.04
C PRO A 120 19.06 5.85 12.85
N ASN A 121 19.85 4.78 12.85
CA ASN A 121 20.75 4.47 11.73
C ASN A 121 19.96 4.12 10.44
N ASP A 122 18.87 3.36 10.55
CA ASP A 122 18.03 3.05 9.39
C ASP A 122 17.40 4.33 8.80
N ARG A 123 17.01 5.30 9.64
CA ARG A 123 16.46 6.61 9.19
C ARG A 123 17.45 7.41 8.36
N ASP A 124 18.72 7.37 8.74
CA ASP A 124 19.78 8.09 8.01
C ASP A 124 20.10 7.43 6.66
N LEU A 125 19.73 6.17 6.47
CA LEU A 125 20.08 5.35 5.30
C LEU A 125 18.92 5.09 4.35
N ILE A 126 17.67 5.25 4.82
CA ILE A 126 16.46 4.84 4.08
C ILE A 126 16.19 5.70 2.82
N GLY A 127 16.78 6.90 2.73
CA GLY A 127 16.47 7.85 1.67
C GLY A 127 15.12 8.55 1.90
N THR A 128 14.32 8.69 0.85
CA THR A 128 13.01 9.35 0.92
C THR A 128 11.89 8.32 0.79
N LEU A 129 10.95 8.34 1.72
CA LEU A 129 9.72 7.56 1.65
C LEU A 129 8.63 8.39 0.98
N CYS A 130 8.06 7.88 -0.11
CA CYS A 130 6.98 8.53 -0.84
C CYS A 130 5.72 7.68 -0.73
N PHE A 131 4.60 8.31 -0.34
CA PHE A 131 3.32 7.62 -0.17
C PHE A 131 2.35 8.03 -1.27
N TYR A 132 1.86 7.06 -2.02
CA TYR A 132 0.82 7.25 -3.02
C TYR A 132 -0.44 6.51 -2.60
N ASP A 133 -1.55 7.21 -2.63
CA ASP A 133 -2.87 6.69 -2.26
C ASP A 133 -3.95 7.34 -3.14
N ALA A 134 -5.19 6.98 -2.97
CA ALA A 134 -6.30 7.51 -3.75
C ALA A 134 -6.50 9.04 -3.64
N LEU A 135 -5.83 9.71 -2.72
CA LEU A 135 -5.90 11.16 -2.50
C LEU A 135 -4.71 11.91 -3.09
N VAL A 136 -3.56 11.23 -3.27
CA VAL A 136 -2.32 11.82 -3.77
C VAL A 136 -1.64 10.88 -4.74
N HIS A 137 -1.55 11.30 -6.00
CA HIS A 137 -1.17 10.47 -7.14
C HIS A 137 0.19 10.83 -7.75
N ASP A 138 0.69 12.01 -7.47
CA ASP A 138 1.82 12.65 -8.14
C ASP A 138 3.08 12.73 -7.27
N GLU A 139 3.99 13.63 -7.64
CA GLU A 139 5.26 13.81 -6.92
C GLU A 139 5.10 14.30 -5.48
N ASP A 140 3.95 14.88 -5.12
CA ASP A 140 3.63 15.36 -3.77
C ASP A 140 3.57 14.20 -2.75
N GLY A 141 3.49 12.95 -3.21
CA GLY A 141 3.61 11.77 -2.37
C GLY A 141 4.88 11.73 -1.52
N CYS A 142 5.96 12.40 -1.95
CA CYS A 142 7.22 12.47 -1.22
C CYS A 142 7.27 13.58 -0.16
N ASP A 143 6.34 14.51 -0.19
CA ASP A 143 6.23 15.59 0.81
C ASP A 143 5.38 15.15 2.01
N ARG A 144 4.82 13.95 1.94
CA ARG A 144 3.96 13.37 2.98
C ARG A 144 4.75 12.41 3.86
N ARG A 145 4.39 12.39 5.14
CA ARG A 145 4.93 11.43 6.12
C ARG A 145 4.13 10.14 6.20
N CYS A 146 2.90 10.14 5.72
CA CYS A 146 1.94 9.04 5.84
C CYS A 146 1.06 8.95 4.59
N GLY A 147 0.65 7.75 4.23
CA GLY A 147 -0.42 7.49 3.29
C GLY A 147 -1.76 7.32 4.01
N THR A 148 -2.86 7.31 3.26
CA THR A 148 -4.21 7.22 3.80
C THR A 148 -5.00 6.11 3.14
N PHE A 149 -5.63 5.27 3.95
CA PHE A 149 -6.71 4.36 3.53
C PHE A 149 -8.05 5.08 3.73
N PRO A 150 -8.72 5.54 2.67
CA PRO A 150 -9.88 6.39 2.81
C PRO A 150 -11.08 5.68 3.43
N HIS A 151 -11.86 6.42 4.22
CA HIS A 151 -12.98 5.89 5.03
C HIS A 151 -14.07 5.20 4.18
N GLN A 152 -14.39 5.71 2.99
CA GLN A 152 -15.50 5.23 2.16
C GLN A 152 -15.37 3.79 1.67
N TYR A 153 -14.17 3.20 1.74
CA TYR A 153 -13.94 1.79 1.39
C TYR A 153 -14.28 0.84 2.54
N TYR A 154 -14.77 1.33 3.67
CA TYR A 154 -15.16 0.54 4.83
C TYR A 154 -16.65 0.69 5.13
N PRO A 155 -17.31 -0.30 5.78
CA PRO A 155 -16.76 -1.55 6.28
C PRO A 155 -16.64 -2.65 5.20
N TYR A 156 -15.80 -3.67 5.48
CA TYR A 156 -15.88 -4.93 4.80
C TYR A 156 -17.05 -5.75 5.41
N LEU A 157 -18.01 -6.13 4.57
CA LEU A 157 -19.23 -6.88 4.97
C LEU A 157 -19.35 -8.22 4.25
N ASN A 158 -18.25 -8.74 3.74
CA ASN A 158 -18.20 -9.93 2.87
C ASN A 158 -19.00 -9.76 1.56
N GLN A 159 -19.14 -8.50 1.12
CA GLN A 159 -19.75 -8.19 -0.17
C GLN A 159 -18.87 -8.68 -1.31
N ASP A 160 -19.54 -9.11 -2.38
CA ASP A 160 -18.89 -9.56 -3.59
C ASP A 160 -18.04 -8.40 -4.19
N SER A 161 -16.91 -8.76 -4.79
CA SER A 161 -16.02 -7.79 -5.46
C SER A 161 -15.45 -6.68 -4.54
N TYR A 162 -15.37 -6.90 -3.22
CA TYR A 162 -14.77 -5.91 -2.32
C TYR A 162 -13.31 -5.64 -2.66
N GLN A 163 -13.02 -4.39 -2.97
CA GLN A 163 -11.69 -3.89 -3.25
C GLN A 163 -11.16 -3.10 -2.05
N PRO A 164 -10.26 -3.68 -1.22
CA PRO A 164 -9.68 -2.94 -0.10
C PRO A 164 -8.79 -1.80 -0.62
N PRO A 165 -8.82 -0.63 0.03
CA PRO A 165 -7.91 0.44 -0.35
C PRO A 165 -6.46 0.02 -0.10
N ALA A 166 -5.56 0.53 -0.94
CA ALA A 166 -4.13 0.29 -0.86
C ALA A 166 -3.36 1.61 -0.79
N VAL A 167 -2.16 1.56 -0.21
CA VAL A 167 -1.18 2.64 -0.23
C VAL A 167 0.10 2.08 -0.82
N PHE A 168 0.64 2.70 -1.86
CA PHE A 168 1.98 2.41 -2.32
C PHE A 168 3.01 3.23 -1.55
N LEU A 169 4.06 2.55 -1.13
CA LEU A 169 5.24 3.13 -0.49
C LEU A 169 6.42 2.96 -1.44
N GLU A 170 6.93 4.03 -2.02
CA GLU A 170 8.17 4.02 -2.78
C GLU A 170 9.33 4.41 -1.85
N VAL A 171 10.41 3.61 -1.88
CA VAL A 171 11.64 3.91 -1.17
C VAL A 171 12.63 4.49 -2.17
N ARG A 172 12.78 5.83 -2.18
CA ARG A 172 13.65 6.54 -3.14
C ARG A 172 15.06 6.73 -2.60
N TYR A 173 16.03 6.36 -3.40
CA TYR A 173 17.46 6.61 -3.14
C TYR A 173 17.95 6.06 -1.81
N PRO A 174 17.58 4.84 -1.42
CA PRO A 174 18.12 4.24 -0.20
C PRO A 174 19.62 4.03 -0.37
N LYS A 175 20.34 4.00 0.75
CA LYS A 175 21.77 3.68 0.76
C LYS A 175 21.98 2.27 0.25
N LYS A 176 22.85 2.12 -0.77
CA LYS A 176 23.16 0.81 -1.37
C LYS A 176 24.10 -0.02 -0.50
N ASN A 177 24.04 -1.34 -0.68
CA ASN A 177 24.88 -2.35 -0.02
C ASN A 177 24.75 -2.34 1.52
N VAL A 178 23.60 -1.91 2.04
CA VAL A 178 23.30 -1.91 3.46
C VAL A 178 21.87 -2.43 3.67
N LEU A 179 21.72 -3.31 4.66
CA LEU A 179 20.39 -3.74 5.09
C LEU A 179 19.71 -2.63 5.89
N ILE A 180 18.56 -2.17 5.43
CA ILE A 180 17.79 -1.10 6.05
C ILE A 180 16.46 -1.68 6.52
N ARG A 181 16.12 -1.51 7.80
CA ARG A 181 14.84 -1.93 8.36
C ARG A 181 13.86 -0.77 8.36
N ILE A 182 12.65 -1.05 7.89
CA ILE A 182 11.55 -0.10 7.80
C ILE A 182 10.44 -0.59 8.72
N GLN A 183 9.92 0.32 9.52
CA GLN A 183 8.80 0.07 10.41
C GLN A 183 7.61 0.93 10.00
N CYS A 184 6.43 0.31 9.85
CA CYS A 184 5.19 1.01 9.54
C CYS A 184 4.17 0.81 10.66
N TRP A 185 3.37 1.85 10.94
CA TRP A 185 2.33 1.85 11.96
C TRP A 185 1.09 2.63 11.48
N LEU A 186 -0.02 2.43 12.17
CA LEU A 186 -1.24 3.20 11.94
C LEU A 186 -1.28 4.37 12.95
N ASP A 187 -1.14 5.60 12.44
CA ASP A 187 -0.90 6.78 13.29
C ASP A 187 -2.13 7.19 14.11
N ASN A 188 -3.32 7.10 13.53
CA ASN A 188 -4.57 7.50 14.17
C ASN A 188 -5.36 6.33 14.81
N MET A 189 -4.67 5.22 15.11
CA MET A 189 -5.25 4.03 15.74
C MET A 189 -4.38 3.55 16.91
N PRO A 190 -4.79 3.78 18.16
CA PRO A 190 -4.02 3.31 19.31
C PRO A 190 -4.01 1.77 19.39
N ASN A 191 -2.95 1.22 19.94
CA ASN A 191 -2.77 -0.23 20.17
C ASN A 191 -2.77 -1.10 18.90
N THR A 192 -2.38 -0.56 17.76
CA THR A 192 -2.22 -1.34 16.53
C THR A 192 -0.84 -1.97 16.46
N GLN A 193 -0.80 -3.15 15.84
CA GLN A 193 0.45 -3.84 15.58
C GLN A 193 1.26 -3.09 14.52
N GLN A 194 2.55 -2.91 14.80
CA GLN A 194 3.51 -2.41 13.82
C GLN A 194 3.95 -3.54 12.90
N VAL A 195 4.28 -3.19 11.66
CA VAL A 195 4.87 -4.10 10.68
C VAL A 195 6.30 -3.66 10.43
N GLU A 196 7.22 -4.59 10.48
CA GLU A 196 8.61 -4.36 10.13
C GLU A 196 9.02 -5.24 8.96
N PHE A 197 9.74 -4.68 8.03
CA PHE A 197 10.38 -5.38 6.91
C PHE A 197 11.74 -4.74 6.63
N ALA A 198 12.56 -5.41 5.83
CA ALA A 198 13.86 -4.87 5.45
C ALA A 198 14.00 -4.77 3.94
N ILE A 199 14.85 -3.85 3.50
CA ILE A 199 15.29 -3.72 2.12
C ILE A 199 16.82 -3.82 2.05
N LEU A 200 17.30 -4.41 0.97
CA LEU A 200 18.72 -4.44 0.60
C LEU A 200 18.83 -4.12 -0.89
N ILE A 201 19.38 -2.97 -1.20
CA ILE A 201 19.64 -2.52 -2.57
C ILE A 201 21.14 -2.62 -2.81
N ASP A 202 21.56 -3.44 -3.76
CA ASP A 202 22.98 -3.64 -4.13
C ASP A 202 23.39 -2.80 -5.36
#